data_ed309a5f3e04738c66c38f44c9ffbc5c
#
_entry.id   ed309a5f3e04738c66c38f44c9ffbc5c
#
_cell.length_a   1.000
_cell.length_b   1.000
_cell.length_c   1.000
_cell.angle_alpha   90.00
_cell.angle_beta   90.00
_cell.angle_gamma   90.00
#
_symmetry.space_group_name_H-M   'P 1'
#
loop_
_entity.id
_entity.type
_entity.pdbx_description
1 polymer ?
#
loop_
_entity_poly.entity_id
_entity_poly.type
_entity_poly.pdbx_seq_one_letter_code
_entity_poly.pdbx_strand_id
1 'polypeptide(L)'
;GPGDISPHRAAGRRIWQVRRLDEDARARNDIAAPDAYVLDSGGPAKPGGTGIPLDWDRAAAFVRAADRPVVLAGGLTPDNVAEAVRRVTPWGVDVSSGVEASPGRKDLQKVAEFIRQCRAL
;
A
#
# COMPACT_ATOMS: atom_id res chain seq x y z
N GLY A 1 -14.56 14.76 -14.53
CA GLY A 1 -15.10 13.49 -14.07
C GLY A 1 -14.30 12.94 -12.89
N PRO A 2 -14.71 11.80 -12.33
CA PRO A 2 -14.06 11.27 -11.12
C PRO A 2 -12.57 11.01 -11.26
N GLY A 3 -12.08 10.80 -12.47
CA GLY A 3 -10.67 10.57 -12.74
C GLY A 3 -9.90 11.81 -13.17
N ASP A 4 -10.54 12.96 -13.20
CA ASP A 4 -9.89 14.17 -13.70
C ASP A 4 -9.09 14.84 -12.58
N ILE A 5 -7.76 14.73 -12.66
CA ILE A 5 -6.83 15.30 -11.70
C ILE A 5 -6.26 16.64 -12.18
N SER A 6 -6.66 17.13 -13.34
CA SER A 6 -6.09 18.33 -13.93
C SER A 6 -6.17 19.56 -13.01
N PRO A 7 -7.30 19.82 -12.30
CA PRO A 7 -7.36 20.97 -11.39
C PRO A 7 -6.35 20.87 -10.24
N HIS A 8 -6.12 19.68 -9.70
CA HIS A 8 -5.18 19.50 -8.60
C HIS A 8 -3.74 19.65 -9.08
N ARG A 9 -3.42 19.12 -10.25
CA ARG A 9 -2.09 19.24 -10.82
C ARG A 9 -1.79 20.68 -11.19
N ALA A 10 -2.76 21.39 -11.74
CA ALA A 10 -2.61 22.81 -12.06
C ALA A 10 -2.35 23.65 -10.81
N ALA A 11 -2.82 23.22 -9.63
CA ALA A 11 -2.53 23.85 -8.35
C ALA A 11 -1.17 23.46 -7.76
N GLY A 12 -0.37 22.66 -8.46
CA GLY A 12 0.94 22.23 -8.01
C GLY A 12 0.91 21.11 -6.98
N ARG A 13 -0.22 20.44 -6.82
CA ARG A 13 -0.37 19.33 -5.87
C ARG A 13 0.14 18.03 -6.46
N ARG A 14 0.70 17.16 -5.59
CA ARG A 14 1.06 15.80 -5.96
C ARG A 14 -0.18 14.92 -5.87
N ILE A 15 -0.29 13.98 -6.80
CA ILE A 15 -1.45 13.11 -6.92
C ILE A 15 -0.98 11.67 -6.72
N TRP A 16 -1.58 10.99 -5.73
CA TRP A 16 -1.36 9.57 -5.50
C TRP A 16 -2.65 8.83 -5.81
N GLN A 17 -2.56 7.80 -6.63
CA GLN A 17 -3.69 7.00 -7.04
C GLN A 17 -3.71 5.69 -6.27
N VAL A 18 -4.84 5.41 -5.60
CA VAL A 18 -5.04 4.13 -4.92
C VAL A 18 -5.49 3.10 -5.94
N ARG A 19 -4.82 1.94 -5.89
CA ARG A 19 -5.16 0.76 -6.69
C ARG A 19 -5.38 -0.42 -5.78
N ARG A 20 -6.39 -1.21 -6.09
CA ARG A 20 -6.64 -2.44 -5.36
C ARG A 20 -6.17 -3.62 -6.19
N LEU A 21 -5.43 -4.51 -5.55
CA LEU A 21 -4.84 -5.64 -6.23
C LEU A 21 -5.90 -6.63 -6.73
N ASP A 22 -7.01 -6.76 -6.01
CA ASP A 22 -8.10 -7.65 -6.38
C ASP A 22 -8.92 -7.14 -7.58
N GLU A 23 -8.83 -5.85 -7.87
CA GLU A 23 -9.54 -5.27 -9.01
C GLU A 23 -8.71 -5.33 -10.27
N ASP A 24 -7.42 -4.98 -10.16
CA ASP A 24 -6.53 -4.98 -11.30
C ASP A 24 -5.08 -4.97 -10.81
N ALA A 25 -4.37 -6.04 -11.12
CA ALA A 25 -2.95 -6.14 -10.77
C ALA A 25 -2.03 -5.42 -11.77
N ARG A 26 -2.60 -4.78 -12.79
CA ARG A 26 -1.80 -4.07 -13.79
C ARG A 26 -1.76 -2.59 -13.48
N ALA A 27 -0.60 -1.99 -13.69
CA ALA A 27 -0.49 -0.54 -13.69
C ALA A 27 -1.23 -0.01 -14.92
N ARG A 28 -2.30 0.74 -14.69
CA ARG A 28 -3.08 1.37 -15.77
C ARG A 28 -2.92 2.87 -15.70
N ASN A 29 -2.96 3.49 -16.85
CA ASN A 29 -3.00 4.94 -16.98
C ASN A 29 -4.44 5.45 -17.04
N ASP A 30 -5.30 4.99 -16.13
CA ASP A 30 -6.69 5.45 -16.07
C ASP A 30 -6.74 6.93 -15.65
N ILE A 31 -5.80 7.33 -14.82
CA ILE A 31 -5.58 8.73 -14.48
C ILE A 31 -4.23 9.10 -15.09
N ALA A 32 -4.22 10.10 -15.94
CA ALA A 32 -3.01 10.51 -16.61
C ALA A 32 -1.95 10.94 -15.59
N ALA A 33 -0.83 10.23 -15.58
CA ALA A 33 0.38 10.56 -14.86
C ALA A 33 0.18 10.88 -13.37
N PRO A 34 -0.30 9.93 -12.55
CA PRO A 34 -0.22 10.12 -11.10
C PRO A 34 1.25 10.20 -10.69
N ASP A 35 1.53 10.83 -9.55
CA ASP A 35 2.89 10.91 -9.04
C ASP A 35 3.34 9.60 -8.39
N ALA A 36 2.41 8.83 -7.84
CA ALA A 36 2.67 7.53 -7.26
C ALA A 36 1.37 6.72 -7.20
N TYR A 37 1.53 5.39 -7.09
CA TYR A 37 0.42 4.50 -6.79
C TYR A 37 0.49 4.09 -5.32
N VAL A 38 -0.67 3.99 -4.67
CA VAL A 38 -0.80 3.30 -3.39
C VAL A 38 -1.49 1.98 -3.69
N LEU A 39 -0.77 0.87 -3.57
CA LEU A 39 -1.28 -0.45 -3.89
C LEU A 39 -1.78 -1.13 -2.62
N ASP A 40 -3.09 -1.34 -2.56
CA ASP A 40 -3.70 -2.12 -1.48
C ASP A 40 -3.62 -3.60 -1.86
N SER A 41 -2.69 -4.32 -1.24
CA SER A 41 -2.33 -5.68 -1.62
C SER A 41 -3.26 -6.74 -1.05
N GLY A 42 -4.19 -6.36 -0.21
CA GLY A 42 -5.13 -7.32 0.32
C GLY A 42 -6.11 -6.67 1.24
N GLY A 43 -7.33 -7.12 1.19
CA GLY A 43 -8.31 -6.70 2.15
C GLY A 43 -7.91 -7.15 3.54
N PRO A 44 -8.43 -6.48 4.57
CA PRO A 44 -8.31 -6.99 5.91
C PRO A 44 -8.89 -8.41 5.93
N ALA A 45 -8.38 -9.22 6.84
CA ALA A 45 -9.01 -10.51 7.10
C ALA A 45 -10.51 -10.26 7.24
N LYS A 46 -11.28 -10.95 6.42
CA LYS A 46 -12.74 -10.81 6.53
C LYS A 46 -13.18 -11.20 7.92
N PRO A 47 -14.22 -10.55 8.45
CA PRO A 47 -14.81 -11.00 9.69
C PRO A 47 -15.05 -12.51 9.62
N GLY A 48 -14.52 -13.26 10.58
CA GLY A 48 -14.60 -14.72 10.54
C GLY A 48 -13.26 -15.41 10.45
N GLY A 49 -12.17 -14.67 10.35
CA GLY A 49 -10.85 -15.18 10.65
C GLY A 49 -10.19 -16.04 9.60
N THR A 50 -10.75 -16.15 8.43
CA THR A 50 -10.01 -16.75 7.32
C THR A 50 -9.13 -15.65 6.72
N GLY A 51 -8.00 -15.39 7.35
CA GLY A 51 -7.05 -14.45 6.78
C GLY A 51 -6.76 -14.85 5.35
N ILE A 52 -7.22 -14.06 4.39
CA ILE A 52 -6.78 -14.24 3.01
C ILE A 52 -5.32 -13.84 3.01
N PRO A 53 -4.41 -14.77 2.66
CA PRO A 53 -2.99 -14.42 2.58
C PRO A 53 -2.81 -13.23 1.67
N LEU A 54 -2.00 -12.27 2.10
CA LEU A 54 -1.62 -11.16 1.25
C LEU A 54 -0.89 -11.71 0.03
N ASP A 55 -1.33 -11.30 -1.15
CA ASP A 55 -0.74 -11.81 -2.39
C ASP A 55 0.43 -10.91 -2.80
N TRP A 56 1.57 -11.11 -2.16
CA TRP A 56 2.74 -10.32 -2.44
C TRP A 56 3.40 -10.65 -3.78
N ASP A 57 3.13 -11.81 -4.34
CA ASP A 57 3.64 -12.14 -5.68
C ASP A 57 2.95 -11.28 -6.73
N ARG A 58 1.63 -11.08 -6.62
CA ARG A 58 0.90 -10.18 -7.50
C ARG A 58 1.30 -8.73 -7.25
N ALA A 59 1.51 -8.36 -6.00
CA ALA A 59 1.98 -7.02 -5.66
C ALA A 59 3.36 -6.75 -6.27
N ALA A 60 4.26 -7.70 -6.20
CA ALA A 60 5.58 -7.59 -6.84
C ALA A 60 5.46 -7.43 -8.35
N ALA A 61 4.55 -8.15 -8.98
CA ALA A 61 4.31 -8.02 -10.41
C ALA A 61 3.79 -6.63 -10.77
N PHE A 62 2.89 -6.08 -9.94
CA PHE A 62 2.41 -4.72 -10.13
C PHE A 62 3.55 -3.71 -10.05
N VAL A 63 4.41 -3.84 -9.03
CA VAL A 63 5.54 -2.93 -8.84
C VAL A 63 6.48 -2.97 -10.04
N ARG A 64 6.78 -4.17 -10.56
CA ARG A 64 7.65 -4.30 -11.74
C ARG A 64 7.05 -3.67 -12.98
N ALA A 65 5.74 -3.72 -13.13
CA ALA A 65 5.06 -3.17 -14.31
C ALA A 65 4.74 -1.69 -14.18
N ALA A 66 4.79 -1.13 -12.98
CA ALA A 66 4.39 0.24 -12.73
C ALA A 66 5.38 1.23 -13.32
N ASP A 67 4.86 2.33 -13.85
CA ASP A 67 5.65 3.42 -14.41
C ASP A 67 5.89 4.55 -13.40
N ARG A 68 5.42 4.38 -12.18
CA ARG A 68 5.57 5.35 -11.10
C ARG A 68 5.92 4.61 -9.80
N PRO A 69 6.46 5.32 -8.79
CA PRO A 69 6.70 4.72 -7.48
C PRO A 69 5.43 4.09 -6.91
N VAL A 70 5.60 2.99 -6.20
CA VAL A 70 4.49 2.26 -5.59
C VAL A 70 4.67 2.21 -4.09
N VAL A 71 3.66 2.66 -3.35
CA VAL A 71 3.57 2.53 -1.91
C VAL A 71 2.69 1.31 -1.63
N LEU A 72 3.24 0.33 -0.91
CA LEU A 72 2.50 -0.88 -0.55
C LEU A 72 1.66 -0.63 0.70
N ALA A 73 0.41 -0.99 0.64
CA ALA A 73 -0.54 -0.84 1.74
C ALA A 73 -1.40 -2.10 1.86
N GLY A 74 -2.21 -2.16 2.89
CA GLY A 74 -3.15 -3.26 3.13
C GLY A 74 -2.55 -4.41 3.92
N GLY A 75 -3.04 -4.61 5.13
CA GLY A 75 -2.68 -5.76 5.95
C GLY A 75 -1.28 -5.78 6.52
N LEU A 76 -0.51 -4.70 6.42
CA LEU A 76 0.85 -4.65 6.95
C LEU A 76 0.84 -4.53 8.47
N THR A 77 1.78 -5.21 9.11
CA THR A 77 1.96 -5.23 10.56
C THR A 77 3.46 -5.20 10.87
N PRO A 78 3.86 -4.95 12.12
CA PRO A 78 5.26 -5.08 12.49
C PRO A 78 5.84 -6.47 12.21
N ASP A 79 5.00 -7.51 12.24
CA ASP A 79 5.45 -8.89 12.07
C ASP A 79 5.69 -9.26 10.61
N ASN A 80 5.02 -8.61 9.67
CA ASN A 80 5.10 -9.02 8.26
C ASN A 80 5.72 -7.99 7.32
N VAL A 81 5.96 -6.76 7.79
CA VAL A 81 6.41 -5.69 6.89
C VAL A 81 7.79 -5.97 6.29
N ALA A 82 8.70 -6.55 7.06
CA ALA A 82 10.04 -6.84 6.54
C ALA A 82 9.99 -7.84 5.38
N GLU A 83 9.21 -8.91 5.53
CA GLU A 83 9.03 -9.88 4.46
C GLU A 83 8.34 -9.26 3.25
N ALA A 84 7.31 -8.44 3.49
CA ALA A 84 6.60 -7.75 2.42
C ALA A 84 7.56 -6.89 1.59
N VAL A 85 8.40 -6.10 2.25
CA VAL A 85 9.37 -5.25 1.55
C VAL A 85 10.38 -6.08 0.77
N ARG A 86 10.88 -7.17 1.34
CA ARG A 86 11.83 -8.03 0.63
C ARG A 86 11.23 -8.68 -0.60
N ARG A 87 9.96 -9.09 -0.54
CA ARG A 87 9.30 -9.78 -1.65
C ARG A 87 8.76 -8.85 -2.72
N VAL A 88 8.22 -7.71 -2.32
CA VAL A 88 7.56 -6.77 -3.23
C VAL A 88 8.51 -5.69 -3.73
N THR A 89 9.48 -5.30 -2.92
CA THR A 89 10.41 -4.19 -3.20
C THR A 89 9.70 -2.89 -3.59
N PRO A 90 8.73 -2.44 -2.79
CA PRO A 90 8.01 -1.21 -3.08
C PRO A 90 8.91 0.00 -2.79
N TRP A 91 8.50 1.16 -3.33
CA TRP A 91 9.16 2.43 -3.01
C TRP A 91 8.92 2.85 -1.56
N GLY A 92 7.75 2.53 -1.02
CA GLY A 92 7.39 2.85 0.36
C GLY A 92 6.29 1.94 0.87
N VAL A 93 5.98 2.06 2.14
CA VAL A 93 4.90 1.29 2.79
C VAL A 93 3.99 2.23 3.56
N ASP A 94 2.73 1.84 3.67
CA ASP A 94 1.72 2.55 4.44
C ASP A 94 1.04 1.56 5.39
N VAL A 95 0.83 1.97 6.62
CA VAL A 95 0.22 1.12 7.64
C VAL A 95 -0.85 1.91 8.38
N SER A 96 -1.93 1.23 8.74
CA SER A 96 -3.01 1.82 9.53
C SER A 96 -3.40 0.88 10.67
N SER A 97 -4.32 -0.06 10.41
CA SER A 97 -4.84 -0.93 11.46
C SER A 97 -3.78 -1.85 12.07
N GLY A 98 -2.74 -2.19 11.32
CA GLY A 98 -1.68 -3.08 11.78
C GLY A 98 -0.87 -2.55 12.95
N VAL A 99 -0.96 -1.26 13.25
CA VAL A 99 -0.30 -0.64 14.41
C VAL A 99 -1.30 -0.03 15.39
N GLU A 100 -2.55 -0.50 15.34
CA GLU A 100 -3.59 -0.04 16.25
C GLU A 100 -3.76 -0.99 17.43
N ALA A 101 -4.01 -0.42 18.60
CA ALA A 101 -4.44 -1.19 19.79
C ALA A 101 -5.93 -1.52 19.69
N SER A 102 -6.71 -0.62 19.10
CA SER A 102 -8.13 -0.77 18.83
C SER A 102 -8.49 0.15 17.67
N PRO A 103 -9.65 -0.01 17.03
CA PRO A 103 -10.00 0.83 15.88
C PRO A 103 -9.86 2.32 16.17
N GLY A 104 -9.09 3.01 15.38
CA GLY A 104 -8.84 4.44 15.50
C GLY A 104 -7.83 4.84 16.57
N ARG A 105 -7.25 3.89 17.31
CA ARG A 105 -6.31 4.18 18.39
C ARG A 105 -4.97 3.48 18.13
N LYS A 106 -3.93 4.25 17.87
CA LYS A 106 -2.60 3.71 17.59
C LYS A 106 -1.95 3.14 18.85
N ASP A 107 -1.21 2.05 18.67
CA ASP A 107 -0.33 1.49 19.69
C ASP A 107 1.08 1.96 19.42
N LEU A 108 1.62 2.80 20.30
CA LEU A 108 2.93 3.42 20.06
C LEU A 108 4.06 2.40 20.00
N GLN A 109 3.95 1.28 20.73
CA GLN A 109 4.95 0.21 20.66
C GLN A 109 4.91 -0.49 19.30
N LYS A 110 3.72 -0.72 18.76
CA LYS A 110 3.59 -1.31 17.41
C LYS A 110 4.12 -0.36 16.34
N VAL A 111 3.87 0.93 16.46
CA VAL A 111 4.42 1.93 15.54
C VAL A 111 5.95 1.89 15.57
N ALA A 112 6.54 1.91 16.76
CA ALA A 112 8.00 1.87 16.90
C ALA A 112 8.59 0.59 16.32
N GLU A 113 7.97 -0.55 16.57
CA GLU A 113 8.42 -1.83 16.04
C GLU A 113 8.29 -1.89 14.52
N PHE A 114 7.20 -1.38 13.96
CA PHE A 114 7.01 -1.31 12.52
C PHE A 114 8.14 -0.52 11.86
N ILE A 115 8.45 0.65 12.41
CA ILE A 115 9.54 1.49 11.88
C ILE A 115 10.88 0.77 12.00
N ARG A 116 11.12 0.10 13.12
CA ARG A 116 12.38 -0.65 13.33
C ARG A 116 12.52 -1.75 12.28
N GLN A 117 11.48 -2.50 12.00
CA GLN A 117 11.51 -3.53 10.98
C GLN A 117 11.78 -2.96 9.58
N CYS A 118 11.22 -1.80 9.28
CA CYS A 118 11.50 -1.13 8.00
C CYS A 118 12.94 -0.70 7.88
N ARG A 119 13.53 -0.19 8.96
CA ARG A 119 14.93 0.31 8.97
C ARG A 119 15.97 -0.80 8.96
N ALA A 120 15.59 -2.00 9.36
CA ALA A 120 16.50 -3.14 9.38
C ALA A 120 16.73 -3.77 8.00
N LEU A 121 16.07 -3.25 6.98
CA LEU A 121 16.14 -3.79 5.62
C LEU A 121 17.31 -3.24 4.82
#